data_9e0ce3f61669fb4615cc1a71502b50ad
#
_entry.id   9e0ce3f61669fb4615cc1a71502b50ad
#
_cell.length_a   1.000
_cell.length_b   1.000
_cell.length_c   1.000
_cell.angle_alpha   90.00
_cell.angle_beta   90.00
_cell.angle_gamma   90.00
#
_symmetry.space_group_name_H-M   'P 1'
#
loop_
_entity.id
_entity.type
_entity.pdbx_description
1 polymer ?
#
loop_
_entity_poly.entity_id
_entity_poly.type
_entity_poly.pdbx_seq_one_letter_code
_entity_poly.pdbx_strand_id
1 'polypeptide(L)'
;MYPTLIKIGSFEITTFGLMMFLAFIIGGWVLTRQFRRYGLSDDTASSVVMAAALTGIAGAKIYYAILFRDWHLLLDRAGLVWYGGLIGGLLGCTAYILYKKLDYFTVADAAAPGMAIGYALGRIGCFLVGDDYGRPTNSWVGIAFPKGSPPTTAESLRQFGVHVDASIPPDQVLRVHPTQLYESASAFVMFAILIALSRKPHPKGRVFGAFLVLMGIERFLVEIVRAKDDRFLGPFTIAQLISVIIFVVGIVLVMRRDRTIAQESH
;
A
#
# COMPACT_ATOMS: atom_id res chain seq x y z
N MET A 1 4.06 15.90 -14.60
CA MET A 1 4.85 15.00 -13.77
C MET A 1 6.06 15.71 -13.29
N TYR A 2 6.32 15.62 -12.01
CA TYR A 2 7.39 16.31 -11.35
C TYR A 2 8.06 15.30 -10.39
N PRO A 3 8.89 14.37 -10.92
CA PRO A 3 9.55 13.37 -10.07
C PRO A 3 10.44 14.02 -9.02
N THR A 4 11.08 15.15 -9.36
CA THR A 4 11.90 15.97 -8.45
C THR A 4 11.20 17.30 -8.20
N LEU A 5 10.97 17.65 -6.93
CA LEU A 5 10.38 18.93 -6.51
C LEU A 5 11.44 20.03 -6.38
N ILE A 6 12.50 19.73 -5.66
CA ILE A 6 13.58 20.68 -5.35
C ILE A 6 14.90 19.93 -5.39
N LYS A 7 15.89 20.55 -6.04
CA LYS A 7 17.27 20.07 -6.05
C LYS A 7 18.16 21.13 -5.37
N ILE A 8 18.77 20.75 -4.24
CA ILE A 8 19.70 21.60 -3.48
C ILE A 8 21.06 20.92 -3.51
N GLY A 9 21.93 21.32 -4.43
CA GLY A 9 23.23 20.69 -4.62
C GLY A 9 23.07 19.21 -5.02
N SER A 10 23.62 18.30 -4.23
CA SER A 10 23.48 16.85 -4.42
C SER A 10 22.23 16.24 -3.75
N PHE A 11 21.44 17.05 -3.04
CA PHE A 11 20.23 16.58 -2.34
C PHE A 11 19.01 16.87 -3.19
N GLU A 12 18.25 15.83 -3.52
CA GLU A 12 17.01 15.91 -4.26
C GLU A 12 15.83 15.54 -3.38
N ILE A 13 14.84 16.44 -3.27
CA ILE A 13 13.55 16.16 -2.66
C ILE A 13 12.64 15.69 -3.78
N THR A 14 12.30 14.40 -3.75
CA THR A 14 11.39 13.78 -4.73
C THR A 14 9.94 13.99 -4.32
N THR A 15 9.04 14.07 -5.28
CA THR A 15 7.60 14.15 -5.04
C THR A 15 7.09 12.92 -4.31
N PHE A 16 7.61 11.74 -4.66
CA PHE A 16 7.29 10.49 -3.95
C PHE A 16 7.70 10.56 -2.48
N GLY A 17 8.93 11.02 -2.20
CA GLY A 17 9.41 11.19 -0.82
C GLY A 17 8.53 12.12 0.01
N LEU A 18 8.09 13.25 -0.58
CA LEU A 18 7.16 14.17 0.08
C LEU A 18 5.80 13.49 0.36
N MET A 19 5.23 12.77 -0.62
CA MET A 19 3.94 12.10 -0.44
C MET A 19 4.04 10.97 0.59
N MET A 20 5.15 10.23 0.64
CA MET A 20 5.41 9.24 1.69
C MET A 20 5.51 9.90 3.07
N PHE A 21 6.21 11.04 3.19
CA PHE A 21 6.26 11.80 4.44
C PHE A 21 4.86 12.22 4.90
N LEU A 22 4.05 12.78 4.00
CA LEU A 22 2.67 13.16 4.29
C LEU A 22 1.81 11.95 4.67
N ALA A 23 2.01 10.80 4.02
CA ALA A 23 1.33 9.55 4.34
C ALA A 23 1.62 9.09 5.77
N PHE A 24 2.88 9.18 6.22
CA PHE A 24 3.25 8.89 7.61
C PHE A 24 2.66 9.88 8.61
N ILE A 25 2.70 11.19 8.32
CA ILE A 25 2.17 12.22 9.23
C ILE A 25 0.64 12.08 9.35
N ILE A 26 -0.07 12.03 8.22
CA ILE A 26 -1.53 11.97 8.21
C ILE A 26 -2.01 10.61 8.71
N GLY A 27 -1.38 9.53 8.27
CA GLY A 27 -1.68 8.17 8.74
C GLY A 27 -1.42 8.03 10.24
N GLY A 28 -0.31 8.56 10.75
CA GLY A 28 0.03 8.59 12.18
C GLY A 28 -0.96 9.41 13.00
N TRP A 29 -1.38 10.56 12.50
CA TRP A 29 -2.41 11.38 13.16
C TRP A 29 -3.76 10.67 13.23
N VAL A 30 -4.19 10.01 12.15
CA VAL A 30 -5.41 9.19 12.13
C VAL A 30 -5.28 8.04 13.13
N LEU A 31 -4.14 7.33 13.11
CA LEU A 31 -3.86 6.22 14.02
C LEU A 31 -3.92 6.68 15.48
N THR A 32 -3.31 7.80 15.85
CA THR A 32 -3.37 8.34 17.21
C THR A 32 -4.82 8.62 17.63
N ARG A 33 -5.64 9.21 16.75
CA ARG A 33 -7.07 9.44 17.04
C ARG A 33 -7.85 8.14 17.23
N GLN A 34 -7.55 7.12 16.43
CA GLN A 34 -8.19 5.81 16.58
C GLN A 34 -7.72 5.13 17.87
N PHE A 35 -6.43 5.18 18.21
CA PHE A 35 -5.90 4.60 19.44
C PHE A 35 -6.60 5.18 20.68
N ARG A 36 -6.76 6.50 20.77
CA ARG A 36 -7.55 7.13 21.86
C ARG A 36 -8.97 6.57 21.94
N ARG A 37 -9.61 6.33 20.78
CA ARG A 37 -10.97 5.77 20.71
C ARG A 37 -11.04 4.34 21.24
N TYR A 38 -9.99 3.55 21.02
CA TYR A 38 -9.87 2.19 21.52
C TYR A 38 -9.25 2.09 22.92
N GLY A 39 -9.09 3.22 23.61
CA GLY A 39 -8.53 3.28 24.97
C GLY A 39 -7.02 3.03 25.04
N LEU A 40 -6.32 3.16 23.92
CA LEU A 40 -4.86 3.06 23.83
C LEU A 40 -4.21 4.44 23.92
N SER A 41 -3.00 4.50 24.50
CA SER A 41 -2.29 5.78 24.67
C SER A 41 -1.67 6.31 23.36
N ASP A 42 -1.46 7.63 23.31
CA ASP A 42 -0.75 8.29 22.19
C ASP A 42 0.69 7.81 22.04
N ASP A 43 1.35 7.51 23.17
CA ASP A 43 2.70 6.94 23.19
C ASP A 43 2.73 5.57 22.49
N THR A 44 1.71 4.76 22.70
CA THR A 44 1.56 3.47 22.00
C THR A 44 1.37 3.69 20.51
N ALA A 45 0.56 4.67 20.09
CA ALA A 45 0.37 5.02 18.70
C ALA A 45 1.68 5.44 18.03
N SER A 46 2.40 6.38 18.66
CA SER A 46 3.70 6.87 18.19
C SER A 46 4.73 5.75 18.08
N SER A 47 4.76 4.86 19.06
CA SER A 47 5.66 3.70 19.08
C SER A 47 5.36 2.70 17.96
N VAL A 48 4.08 2.43 17.67
CA VAL A 48 3.68 1.56 16.55
C VAL A 48 4.09 2.17 15.21
N VAL A 49 3.87 3.48 15.00
CA VAL A 49 4.31 4.17 13.78
C VAL A 49 5.83 4.12 13.65
N MET A 50 6.56 4.38 14.75
CA MET A 50 8.02 4.34 14.75
C MET A 50 8.54 2.92 14.48
N ALA A 51 7.94 1.90 15.11
CA ALA A 51 8.27 0.50 14.84
C ALA A 51 8.04 0.16 13.36
N ALA A 52 6.86 0.52 12.81
CA ALA A 52 6.55 0.28 11.40
C ALA A 52 7.57 0.96 10.46
N ALA A 53 7.91 2.23 10.73
CA ALA A 53 8.84 3.00 9.90
C ALA A 53 10.27 2.42 9.96
N LEU A 54 10.81 2.22 11.15
CA LEU A 54 12.19 1.78 11.33
C LEU A 54 12.39 0.34 10.82
N THR A 55 11.51 -0.58 11.23
CA THR A 55 11.63 -1.99 10.80
C THR A 55 11.21 -2.17 9.33
N GLY A 56 10.31 -1.34 8.82
CA GLY A 56 9.96 -1.30 7.41
C GLY A 56 11.14 -0.87 6.54
N ILE A 57 11.81 0.23 6.88
CA ILE A 57 13.01 0.68 6.17
C ILE A 57 14.12 -0.39 6.27
N ALA A 58 14.37 -0.92 7.45
CA ALA A 58 15.36 -1.99 7.64
C ALA A 58 15.04 -3.22 6.79
N GLY A 59 13.79 -3.69 6.83
CA GLY A 59 13.34 -4.83 6.04
C GLY A 59 13.46 -4.60 4.53
N ALA A 60 13.08 -3.40 4.05
CA ALA A 60 13.22 -3.02 2.64
C ALA A 60 14.68 -3.07 2.18
N LYS A 61 15.61 -2.59 3.02
CA LYS A 61 17.05 -2.61 2.77
C LYS A 61 17.64 -4.02 2.81
N ILE A 62 17.30 -4.79 3.83
CA ILE A 62 17.76 -6.17 3.99
C ILE A 62 17.31 -7.01 2.79
N TYR A 63 16.04 -6.88 2.38
CA TYR A 63 15.52 -7.61 1.24
C TYR A 63 16.23 -7.22 -0.06
N TYR A 64 16.53 -5.92 -0.24
CA TYR A 64 17.30 -5.42 -1.37
C TYR A 64 18.71 -6.04 -1.43
N ALA A 65 19.44 -6.03 -0.32
CA ALA A 65 20.76 -6.63 -0.21
C ALA A 65 20.76 -8.15 -0.50
N ILE A 66 19.73 -8.87 -0.02
CA ILE A 66 19.55 -10.30 -0.31
C ILE A 66 19.31 -10.54 -1.80
N LEU A 67 18.45 -9.73 -2.43
CA LEU A 67 18.06 -9.88 -3.84
C LEU A 67 19.28 -9.74 -4.78
N PHE A 68 20.14 -8.77 -4.50
CA PHE A 68 21.35 -8.50 -5.28
C PHE A 68 22.60 -9.22 -4.76
N ARG A 69 22.48 -9.99 -3.65
CA ARG A 69 23.59 -10.71 -2.98
C ARG A 69 24.78 -9.82 -2.62
N ASP A 70 24.50 -8.56 -2.30
CA ASP A 70 25.53 -7.57 -1.94
C ASP A 70 25.11 -6.81 -0.68
N TRP A 71 25.84 -7.05 0.42
CA TRP A 71 25.58 -6.42 1.72
C TRP A 71 26.03 -4.95 1.80
N HIS A 72 26.88 -4.47 0.89
CA HIS A 72 27.27 -3.07 0.82
C HIS A 72 26.08 -2.18 0.45
N LEU A 73 25.07 -2.74 -0.24
CA LEU A 73 23.84 -2.04 -0.59
C LEU A 73 22.95 -1.65 0.61
N LEU A 74 23.23 -2.17 1.80
CA LEU A 74 22.54 -1.71 3.03
C LEU A 74 22.80 -0.24 3.33
N LEU A 75 23.97 0.28 2.95
CA LEU A 75 24.40 1.66 3.19
C LEU A 75 24.13 2.58 1.98
N ASP A 76 23.71 2.03 0.85
CA ASP A 76 23.39 2.81 -0.33
C ASP A 76 22.13 3.67 -0.08
N ARG A 77 22.04 4.84 -0.69
CA ARG A 77 20.87 5.73 -0.60
C ARG A 77 19.67 5.19 -1.40
N ALA A 78 19.92 4.47 -2.47
CA ALA A 78 18.91 3.84 -3.30
C ALA A 78 18.54 2.43 -2.79
N GLY A 79 17.55 1.78 -3.40
CA GLY A 79 17.23 0.38 -3.19
C GLY A 79 16.38 0.13 -1.94
N LEU A 80 15.09 0.46 -2.05
CA LEU A 80 14.06 0.05 -1.10
C LEU A 80 13.11 -0.91 -1.81
N VAL A 81 13.02 -2.15 -1.35
CA VAL A 81 12.10 -3.15 -1.92
C VAL A 81 10.83 -3.20 -1.09
N TRP A 82 9.70 -2.98 -1.74
CA TRP A 82 8.39 -2.89 -1.08
C TRP A 82 8.04 -4.14 -0.23
N TYR A 83 8.28 -5.33 -0.75
CA TYR A 83 8.01 -6.58 0.00
C TYR A 83 8.82 -6.68 1.30
N GLY A 84 10.09 -6.29 1.26
CA GLY A 84 10.93 -6.24 2.45
C GLY A 84 10.40 -5.24 3.48
N GLY A 85 9.92 -4.07 3.00
CA GLY A 85 9.31 -3.06 3.86
C GLY A 85 8.02 -3.54 4.51
N LEU A 86 7.15 -4.20 3.77
CA LEU A 86 5.91 -4.79 4.30
C LEU A 86 6.18 -5.85 5.37
N ILE A 87 7.07 -6.80 5.07
CA ILE A 87 7.42 -7.89 6.00
C ILE A 87 8.09 -7.31 7.25
N GLY A 88 9.07 -6.43 7.07
CA GLY A 88 9.78 -5.81 8.19
C GLY A 88 8.85 -4.99 9.08
N GLY A 89 8.00 -4.14 8.50
CA GLY A 89 7.02 -3.35 9.24
C GLY A 89 6.02 -4.21 9.99
N LEU A 90 5.49 -5.26 9.36
CA LEU A 90 4.56 -6.20 9.99
C LEU A 90 5.21 -6.94 11.17
N LEU A 91 6.44 -7.44 10.98
CA LEU A 91 7.19 -8.12 12.04
C LEU A 91 7.51 -7.19 13.20
N GLY A 92 7.95 -5.95 12.93
CA GLY A 92 8.27 -4.97 13.95
C GLY A 92 7.05 -4.54 14.75
N CYS A 93 5.93 -4.25 14.10
CA CYS A 93 4.67 -3.95 14.77
C CYS A 93 4.20 -5.14 15.61
N THR A 94 4.24 -6.36 15.07
CA THR A 94 3.85 -7.57 15.79
C THR A 94 4.73 -7.79 17.02
N ALA A 95 6.04 -7.66 16.87
CA ALA A 95 6.99 -7.78 17.99
C ALA A 95 6.70 -6.74 19.09
N TYR A 96 6.44 -5.49 18.71
CA TYR A 96 6.08 -4.43 19.66
C TYR A 96 4.76 -4.73 20.38
N ILE A 97 3.71 -5.16 19.68
CA ILE A 97 2.41 -5.52 20.23
C ILE A 97 2.56 -6.65 21.27
N LEU A 98 3.32 -7.70 20.92
CA LEU A 98 3.58 -8.83 21.80
C LEU A 98 4.42 -8.42 23.04
N TYR A 99 5.46 -7.61 22.83
CA TYR A 99 6.30 -7.10 23.92
C TYR A 99 5.50 -6.28 24.94
N LYS A 100 4.60 -5.41 24.45
CA LYS A 100 3.72 -4.59 25.29
C LYS A 100 2.47 -5.33 25.79
N LYS A 101 2.29 -6.60 25.40
CA LYS A 101 1.12 -7.43 25.74
C LYS A 101 -0.21 -6.77 25.36
N LEU A 102 -0.23 -6.04 24.24
CA LEU A 102 -1.43 -5.41 23.71
C LEU A 102 -2.31 -6.44 23.00
N ASP A 103 -3.62 -6.17 22.98
CA ASP A 103 -4.52 -6.99 22.18
C ASP A 103 -4.31 -6.70 20.68
N TYR A 104 -3.87 -7.73 19.96
CA TYR A 104 -3.48 -7.61 18.55
C TYR A 104 -4.61 -7.08 17.66
N PHE A 105 -5.83 -7.60 17.84
CA PHE A 105 -6.96 -7.20 17.02
C PHE A 105 -7.46 -5.80 17.34
N THR A 106 -7.37 -5.36 18.58
CA THR A 106 -7.67 -3.97 18.96
C THR A 106 -6.69 -3.00 18.28
N VAL A 107 -5.40 -3.32 18.29
CA VAL A 107 -4.39 -2.49 17.60
C VAL A 107 -4.59 -2.52 16.10
N ALA A 108 -4.87 -3.68 15.50
CA ALA A 108 -5.11 -3.82 14.08
C ALA A 108 -6.35 -3.04 13.61
N ASP A 109 -7.47 -3.10 14.37
CA ASP A 109 -8.68 -2.32 14.09
C ASP A 109 -8.41 -0.82 14.15
N ALA A 110 -7.66 -0.37 15.16
CA ALA A 110 -7.28 1.03 15.30
C ALA A 110 -6.32 1.50 14.19
N ALA A 111 -5.47 0.61 13.68
CA ALA A 111 -4.51 0.94 12.63
C ALA A 111 -5.13 0.97 11.22
N ALA A 112 -6.17 0.18 10.96
CA ALA A 112 -6.75 -0.02 9.64
C ALA A 112 -7.11 1.28 8.89
N PRO A 113 -7.78 2.29 9.49
CA PRO A 113 -8.04 3.56 8.80
C PRO A 113 -6.77 4.34 8.50
N GLY A 114 -5.77 4.32 9.39
CA GLY A 114 -4.46 4.94 9.17
C GLY A 114 -3.70 4.34 7.99
N MET A 115 -3.78 3.01 7.83
CA MET A 115 -3.19 2.30 6.69
C MET A 115 -3.90 2.67 5.38
N ALA A 116 -5.23 2.76 5.37
CA ALA A 116 -5.99 3.10 4.18
C ALA A 116 -5.66 4.52 3.67
N ILE A 117 -5.61 5.52 4.56
CA ILE A 117 -5.26 6.90 4.15
C ILE A 117 -3.78 7.01 3.74
N GLY A 118 -2.88 6.29 4.42
CA GLY A 118 -1.48 6.22 4.03
C GLY A 118 -1.29 5.62 2.64
N TYR A 119 -2.01 4.54 2.33
CA TYR A 119 -2.03 3.94 0.99
C TYR A 119 -2.54 4.91 -0.07
N ALA A 120 -3.67 5.60 0.18
CA ALA A 120 -4.22 6.60 -0.75
C ALA A 120 -3.19 7.68 -1.11
N LEU A 121 -2.50 8.24 -0.10
CA LEU A 121 -1.50 9.29 -0.30
C LEU A 121 -0.23 8.75 -1.00
N GLY A 122 0.18 7.53 -0.68
CA GLY A 122 1.28 6.86 -1.38
C GLY A 122 1.00 6.70 -2.87
N ARG A 123 -0.24 6.33 -3.25
CA ARG A 123 -0.65 6.18 -4.64
C ARG A 123 -0.73 7.51 -5.41
N ILE A 124 -1.03 8.62 -4.73
CA ILE A 124 -0.85 9.95 -5.32
C ILE A 124 0.64 10.20 -5.61
N GLY A 125 1.54 9.77 -4.73
CA GLY A 125 2.98 9.84 -4.96
C GLY A 125 3.41 9.09 -6.23
N CYS A 126 2.96 7.86 -6.41
CA CYS A 126 3.16 7.06 -7.62
C CYS A 126 2.65 7.78 -8.88
N PHE A 127 1.45 8.37 -8.81
CA PHE A 127 0.90 9.13 -9.93
C PHE A 127 1.75 10.36 -10.30
N LEU A 128 2.25 11.09 -9.32
CA LEU A 128 3.07 12.29 -9.54
C LEU A 128 4.46 11.95 -10.14
N VAL A 129 5.02 10.80 -9.80
CA VAL A 129 6.25 10.28 -10.40
C VAL A 129 5.99 9.63 -11.76
N GLY A 130 4.81 9.06 -11.96
CA GLY A 130 4.43 8.36 -13.19
C GLY A 130 5.03 6.96 -13.25
N ASP A 131 4.94 6.23 -12.15
CA ASP A 131 5.25 4.80 -12.07
C ASP A 131 3.98 3.96 -11.83
N ASP A 132 4.09 2.65 -11.88
CA ASP A 132 2.98 1.70 -11.57
C ASP A 132 1.67 1.94 -12.35
N TYR A 133 1.74 2.51 -13.53
CA TYR A 133 0.58 2.74 -14.40
C TYR A 133 0.02 1.46 -15.02
N GLY A 134 -1.17 1.57 -15.63
CA GLY A 134 -1.88 0.46 -16.26
C GLY A 134 -1.57 0.25 -17.75
N ARG A 135 -2.31 -0.68 -18.35
CA ARG A 135 -2.19 -1.03 -19.78
C ARG A 135 -2.59 0.14 -20.68
N PRO A 136 -2.14 0.16 -21.95
CA PRO A 136 -2.56 1.14 -22.94
C PRO A 136 -4.09 1.19 -23.07
N THR A 137 -4.62 2.39 -23.23
CA THR A 137 -6.05 2.62 -23.42
C THR A 137 -6.34 3.82 -24.32
N ASN A 138 -7.36 3.68 -25.14
CA ASN A 138 -7.90 4.76 -25.95
C ASN A 138 -9.08 5.48 -25.28
N SER A 139 -9.44 5.06 -24.04
CA SER A 139 -10.54 5.66 -23.31
C SER A 139 -10.21 7.10 -22.86
N TRP A 140 -11.25 7.87 -22.55
CA TRP A 140 -11.10 9.26 -22.11
C TRP A 140 -10.32 9.42 -20.79
N VAL A 141 -10.32 8.38 -19.94
CA VAL A 141 -9.56 8.36 -18.67
C VAL A 141 -8.06 8.14 -18.85
N GLY A 142 -7.60 7.70 -20.06
CA GLY A 142 -6.19 7.41 -20.30
C GLY A 142 -5.31 8.65 -20.14
N ILE A 143 -4.17 8.49 -19.48
CA ILE A 143 -3.16 9.52 -19.24
C ILE A 143 -1.82 9.05 -19.82
N ALA A 144 -1.09 9.96 -20.46
CA ALA A 144 0.27 9.70 -20.93
C ALA A 144 1.29 10.20 -19.91
N PHE A 145 2.34 9.42 -19.67
CA PHE A 145 3.42 9.74 -18.74
C PHE A 145 4.77 9.87 -19.47
N PRO A 146 4.99 10.96 -20.26
CA PRO A 146 6.21 11.11 -21.07
C PRO A 146 7.48 11.28 -20.23
N LYS A 147 7.36 11.74 -19.00
CA LYS A 147 8.44 11.89 -18.00
C LYS A 147 8.22 10.96 -16.79
N GLY A 148 7.51 9.86 -16.98
CA GLY A 148 7.31 8.84 -15.95
C GLY A 148 8.59 8.06 -15.67
N SER A 149 8.59 7.30 -14.58
CA SER A 149 9.73 6.46 -14.19
C SER A 149 9.30 4.98 -14.10
N PRO A 150 9.36 4.28 -15.26
CA PRO A 150 9.77 4.70 -16.61
C PRO A 150 8.65 5.44 -17.39
N PRO A 151 8.97 6.12 -18.51
CA PRO A 151 7.96 6.76 -19.36
C PRO A 151 7.05 5.72 -20.02
N THR A 152 5.81 6.10 -20.37
CA THR A 152 4.84 5.21 -21.04
C THR A 152 5.11 5.05 -22.54
N THR A 153 6.37 4.83 -22.90
CA THR A 153 6.74 4.52 -24.29
C THR A 153 6.32 3.10 -24.67
N ALA A 154 6.12 2.86 -25.97
CA ALA A 154 5.82 1.53 -26.47
C ALA A 154 6.89 0.51 -26.06
N GLU A 155 8.16 0.92 -26.04
CA GLU A 155 9.30 0.12 -25.58
C GLU A 155 9.15 -0.28 -24.11
N SER A 156 8.94 0.69 -23.21
CA SER A 156 8.78 0.41 -21.75
C SER A 156 7.61 -0.54 -21.48
N LEU A 157 6.50 -0.36 -22.19
CA LEU A 157 5.32 -1.22 -22.06
C LEU A 157 5.59 -2.66 -22.54
N ARG A 158 6.33 -2.81 -23.64
CA ARG A 158 6.76 -4.14 -24.12
C ARG A 158 7.70 -4.83 -23.12
N GLN A 159 8.62 -4.08 -22.49
CA GLN A 159 9.49 -4.61 -21.43
C GLN A 159 8.72 -5.12 -20.21
N PHE A 160 7.54 -4.55 -19.93
CA PHE A 160 6.63 -5.06 -18.91
C PHE A 160 5.78 -6.25 -19.35
N GLY A 161 6.00 -6.78 -20.56
CA GLY A 161 5.24 -7.90 -21.11
C GLY A 161 3.87 -7.49 -21.67
N VAL A 162 3.57 -6.19 -21.76
CA VAL A 162 2.30 -5.71 -22.31
C VAL A 162 2.35 -5.82 -23.83
N HIS A 163 1.30 -6.43 -24.41
CA HIS A 163 1.18 -6.48 -25.86
C HIS A 163 0.91 -5.09 -26.44
N VAL A 164 1.88 -4.57 -27.20
CA VAL A 164 1.79 -3.31 -27.94
C VAL A 164 2.11 -3.63 -29.40
N ASP A 165 1.25 -3.17 -30.33
CA ASP A 165 1.40 -3.41 -31.76
C ASP A 165 2.83 -3.08 -32.22
N ALA A 166 3.42 -4.01 -32.99
CA ALA A 166 4.80 -3.89 -33.47
C ALA A 166 5.00 -2.71 -34.44
N SER A 167 3.93 -2.24 -35.10
CA SER A 167 3.94 -1.06 -35.96
C SER A 167 4.14 0.26 -35.24
N ILE A 168 3.90 0.29 -33.94
CA ILE A 168 4.05 1.49 -33.08
C ILE A 168 5.55 1.72 -32.82
N PRO A 169 6.10 2.91 -33.13
CA PRO A 169 7.49 3.24 -32.85
C PRO A 169 7.85 3.06 -31.37
N PRO A 170 9.07 2.55 -31.04
CA PRO A 170 9.48 2.27 -29.65
C PRO A 170 9.40 3.47 -28.72
N ASP A 171 9.71 4.65 -29.22
CA ASP A 171 9.75 5.94 -28.51
C ASP A 171 8.38 6.62 -28.39
N GLN A 172 7.36 6.10 -29.09
CA GLN A 172 6.02 6.67 -29.03
C GLN A 172 5.42 6.53 -27.64
N VAL A 173 5.02 7.68 -27.07
CA VAL A 173 4.36 7.73 -25.76
C VAL A 173 2.89 7.39 -25.91
N LEU A 174 2.42 6.41 -25.15
CA LEU A 174 1.05 5.92 -25.18
C LEU A 174 0.25 6.41 -23.97
N ARG A 175 -1.06 6.54 -24.15
CA ARG A 175 -2.01 6.76 -23.03
C ARG A 175 -2.28 5.42 -22.37
N VAL A 176 -2.24 5.41 -21.03
CA VAL A 176 -2.43 4.23 -20.21
C VAL A 176 -3.49 4.48 -19.14
N HIS A 177 -4.05 3.41 -18.58
CA HIS A 177 -4.92 3.53 -17.40
C HIS A 177 -4.13 4.12 -16.23
N PRO A 178 -4.58 5.23 -15.60
CA PRO A 178 -3.95 5.78 -14.39
C PRO A 178 -4.35 4.95 -13.16
N THR A 179 -3.83 3.73 -13.06
CA THR A 179 -4.15 2.78 -11.98
C THR A 179 -3.88 3.38 -10.60
N GLN A 180 -2.87 4.23 -10.48
CA GLN A 180 -2.55 4.94 -9.25
C GLN A 180 -3.72 5.80 -8.75
N LEU A 181 -4.46 6.46 -9.65
CA LEU A 181 -5.63 7.26 -9.29
C LEU A 181 -6.82 6.36 -8.91
N TYR A 182 -6.97 5.20 -9.56
CA TYR A 182 -8.02 4.24 -9.19
C TYR A 182 -7.77 3.70 -7.79
N GLU A 183 -6.53 3.29 -7.50
CA GLU A 183 -6.10 2.81 -6.19
C GLU A 183 -6.23 3.91 -5.12
N SER A 184 -5.83 5.14 -5.42
CA SER A 184 -5.98 6.26 -4.49
C SER A 184 -7.46 6.56 -4.19
N ALA A 185 -8.32 6.64 -5.20
CA ALA A 185 -9.75 6.91 -5.02
C ALA A 185 -10.43 5.80 -4.22
N SER A 186 -10.17 4.53 -4.55
CA SER A 186 -10.70 3.38 -3.80
C SER A 186 -10.21 3.39 -2.34
N ALA A 187 -8.95 3.74 -2.10
CA ALA A 187 -8.38 3.82 -0.76
C ALA A 187 -8.99 4.96 0.08
N PHE A 188 -9.35 6.11 -0.51
CA PHE A 188 -10.11 7.15 0.18
C PHE A 188 -11.52 6.68 0.55
N VAL A 189 -12.21 5.97 -0.35
CA VAL A 189 -13.52 5.35 -0.05
C VAL A 189 -13.37 4.32 1.06
N MET A 190 -12.36 3.47 0.98
CA MET A 190 -12.03 2.50 2.02
C MET A 190 -11.80 3.18 3.37
N PHE A 191 -11.01 4.25 3.40
CA PHE A 191 -10.77 5.04 4.62
C PHE A 191 -12.10 5.56 5.22
N ALA A 192 -12.98 6.13 4.40
CA ALA A 192 -14.28 6.63 4.86
C ALA A 192 -15.15 5.50 5.45
N ILE A 193 -15.21 4.33 4.80
CA ILE A 193 -15.92 3.15 5.30
C ILE A 193 -15.36 2.70 6.64
N LEU A 194 -14.04 2.58 6.77
CA LEU A 194 -13.37 2.11 7.99
C LEU A 194 -13.58 3.09 9.15
N ILE A 195 -13.52 4.40 8.91
CA ILE A 195 -13.86 5.41 9.91
C ILE A 195 -15.31 5.30 10.34
N ALA A 196 -16.24 5.06 9.42
CA ALA A 196 -17.66 4.88 9.77
C ALA A 196 -17.89 3.61 10.59
N LEU A 197 -17.23 2.50 10.23
CA LEU A 197 -17.29 1.23 10.97
C LEU A 197 -16.68 1.36 12.37
N SER A 198 -15.51 2.01 12.50
CA SER A 198 -14.82 2.19 13.79
C SER A 198 -15.61 3.07 14.79
N ARG A 199 -16.64 3.80 14.31
CA ARG A 199 -17.49 4.62 15.17
C ARG A 199 -18.59 3.83 15.90
N LYS A 200 -18.90 2.64 15.42
CA LYS A 200 -19.94 1.77 15.98
C LYS A 200 -19.32 0.72 16.86
N PRO A 201 -20.01 0.24 17.92
CA PRO A 201 -19.57 -0.95 18.64
C PRO A 201 -19.43 -2.15 17.69
N HIS A 202 -18.32 -2.84 17.79
CA HIS A 202 -18.03 -4.00 16.94
C HIS A 202 -17.12 -5.01 17.65
N PRO A 203 -17.16 -6.30 17.26
CA PRO A 203 -16.20 -7.29 17.69
C PRO A 203 -14.77 -6.93 17.25
N LYS A 204 -13.80 -7.31 18.07
CA LYS A 204 -12.37 -7.12 17.79
C LYS A 204 -11.96 -7.80 16.48
N GLY A 205 -11.21 -7.11 15.65
CA GLY A 205 -10.76 -7.56 14.34
C GLY A 205 -11.74 -7.29 13.20
N ARG A 206 -12.92 -6.71 13.47
CA ARG A 206 -13.93 -6.47 12.42
C ARG A 206 -13.53 -5.33 11.46
N VAL A 207 -12.99 -4.23 11.99
CA VAL A 207 -12.54 -3.09 11.15
C VAL A 207 -11.33 -3.50 10.32
N PHE A 208 -10.38 -4.22 10.92
CA PHE A 208 -9.24 -4.78 10.20
C PHE A 208 -9.67 -5.84 9.16
N GLY A 209 -10.62 -6.71 9.52
CA GLY A 209 -11.20 -7.64 8.56
C GLY A 209 -11.85 -6.93 7.37
N ALA A 210 -12.62 -5.86 7.61
CA ALA A 210 -13.19 -5.05 6.55
C ALA A 210 -12.10 -4.39 5.66
N PHE A 211 -11.01 -3.90 6.27
CA PHE A 211 -9.84 -3.41 5.52
C PHE A 211 -9.28 -4.49 4.59
N LEU A 212 -9.06 -5.70 5.08
CA LEU A 212 -8.53 -6.81 4.27
C LEU A 212 -9.48 -7.21 3.13
N VAL A 213 -10.79 -7.23 3.38
CA VAL A 213 -11.80 -7.48 2.33
C VAL A 213 -11.72 -6.43 1.23
N LEU A 214 -11.72 -5.15 1.60
CA LEU A 214 -11.71 -4.03 0.65
C LEU A 214 -10.39 -3.99 -0.12
N MET A 215 -9.25 -4.21 0.55
CA MET A 215 -7.93 -4.31 -0.09
C MET A 215 -7.85 -5.49 -1.06
N GLY A 216 -8.39 -6.66 -0.68
CA GLY A 216 -8.41 -7.84 -1.53
C GLY A 216 -9.22 -7.60 -2.82
N ILE A 217 -10.39 -6.97 -2.70
CA ILE A 217 -11.23 -6.60 -3.86
C ILE A 217 -10.49 -5.60 -4.75
N GLU A 218 -10.01 -4.52 -4.16
CA GLU A 218 -9.33 -3.44 -4.89
C GLU A 218 -8.12 -3.98 -5.65
N ARG A 219 -7.24 -4.71 -4.97
CA ARG A 219 -6.02 -5.23 -5.57
C ARG A 219 -6.30 -6.26 -6.67
N PHE A 220 -7.31 -7.09 -6.50
CA PHE A 220 -7.75 -8.03 -7.54
C PHE A 220 -8.23 -7.31 -8.80
N LEU A 221 -9.06 -6.27 -8.64
CA LEU A 221 -9.63 -5.51 -9.77
C LEU A 221 -8.58 -4.68 -10.51
N VAL A 222 -7.72 -3.99 -9.77
CA VAL A 222 -6.67 -3.15 -10.37
C VAL A 222 -5.68 -3.99 -11.18
N GLU A 223 -5.37 -5.20 -10.74
CA GLU A 223 -4.45 -6.08 -11.43
C GLU A 223 -4.92 -6.45 -12.85
N ILE A 224 -6.22 -6.40 -13.13
CA ILE A 224 -6.78 -6.65 -14.47
C ILE A 224 -6.28 -5.62 -15.49
N VAL A 225 -6.15 -4.36 -15.07
CA VAL A 225 -5.75 -3.23 -15.93
C VAL A 225 -4.31 -2.80 -15.76
N ARG A 226 -3.53 -3.44 -14.89
CA ARG A 226 -2.14 -3.10 -14.61
C ARG A 226 -1.22 -3.44 -15.78
N ALA A 227 -0.21 -2.61 -16.03
CA ALA A 227 0.77 -2.81 -17.09
C ALA A 227 1.90 -3.75 -16.65
N LYS A 228 1.54 -4.99 -16.31
CA LYS A 228 2.50 -6.03 -15.97
C LYS A 228 1.92 -7.38 -16.33
N ASP A 229 2.68 -8.19 -17.06
CA ASP A 229 2.31 -9.57 -17.34
C ASP A 229 3.17 -10.52 -16.51
N ASP A 230 2.72 -10.77 -15.27
CA ASP A 230 3.34 -11.70 -14.32
C ASP A 230 2.38 -12.83 -13.96
N ARG A 231 1.68 -13.37 -14.98
CA ARG A 231 0.80 -14.53 -14.82
C ARG A 231 1.58 -15.71 -14.31
N PHE A 232 1.04 -16.35 -13.27
CA PHE A 232 1.69 -17.46 -12.58
C PHE A 232 0.87 -18.75 -12.66
N LEU A 233 -0.45 -18.66 -12.49
CA LEU A 233 -1.35 -19.81 -12.53
C LEU A 233 -2.46 -19.58 -13.56
N GLY A 234 -2.24 -20.03 -14.80
CA GLY A 234 -3.16 -19.80 -15.90
C GLY A 234 -3.35 -18.30 -16.17
N PRO A 235 -4.61 -17.78 -16.11
CA PRO A 235 -4.87 -16.35 -16.34
C PRO A 235 -4.57 -15.46 -15.13
N PHE A 236 -4.27 -16.03 -13.95
CA PHE A 236 -4.13 -15.29 -12.70
C PHE A 236 -2.67 -14.93 -12.39
N THR A 237 -2.47 -13.70 -11.87
CA THR A 237 -1.20 -13.25 -11.34
C THR A 237 -1.02 -13.69 -9.88
N ILE A 238 0.22 -13.69 -9.39
CA ILE A 238 0.50 -13.94 -7.96
C ILE A 238 -0.24 -12.92 -7.08
N ALA A 239 -0.31 -11.66 -7.52
CA ALA A 239 -1.02 -10.60 -6.79
C ALA A 239 -2.52 -10.91 -6.65
N GLN A 240 -3.17 -11.45 -7.69
CA GLN A 240 -4.57 -11.87 -7.61
C GLN A 240 -4.79 -13.04 -6.66
N LEU A 241 -3.89 -14.03 -6.65
CA LEU A 241 -3.97 -15.14 -5.71
C LEU A 241 -3.83 -14.67 -4.25
N ILE A 242 -2.86 -13.80 -3.98
CA ILE A 242 -2.68 -13.18 -2.65
C ILE A 242 -3.93 -12.37 -2.27
N SER A 243 -4.53 -11.64 -3.22
CA SER A 243 -5.74 -10.85 -2.99
C SER A 243 -6.93 -11.71 -2.55
N VAL A 244 -7.10 -12.89 -3.16
CA VAL A 244 -8.14 -13.85 -2.75
C VAL A 244 -7.90 -14.37 -1.34
N ILE A 245 -6.65 -14.68 -0.99
CA ILE A 245 -6.29 -15.12 0.38
C ILE A 245 -6.61 -14.02 1.39
N ILE A 246 -6.19 -12.78 1.13
CA ILE A 246 -6.43 -11.62 2.00
C ILE A 246 -7.94 -11.39 2.15
N PHE A 247 -8.70 -11.47 1.06
CA PHE A 247 -10.15 -11.34 1.07
C PHE A 247 -10.81 -12.40 1.96
N VAL A 248 -10.45 -13.68 1.81
CA VAL A 248 -11.00 -14.78 2.62
C VAL A 248 -10.66 -14.58 4.10
N VAL A 249 -9.42 -14.25 4.44
CA VAL A 249 -9.02 -13.93 5.83
C VAL A 249 -9.84 -12.77 6.37
N GLY A 250 -10.04 -11.71 5.57
CA GLY A 250 -10.87 -10.57 5.94
C GLY A 250 -12.33 -10.98 6.23
N ILE A 251 -12.95 -11.79 5.39
CA ILE A 251 -14.31 -12.32 5.61
C ILE A 251 -14.38 -13.10 6.92
N VAL A 252 -13.42 -13.98 7.18
CA VAL A 252 -13.39 -14.77 8.43
C VAL A 252 -13.34 -13.84 9.65
N LEU A 253 -12.53 -12.78 9.61
CA LEU A 253 -12.46 -11.80 10.70
C LEU A 253 -13.75 -10.99 10.86
N VAL A 254 -14.37 -10.55 9.76
CA VAL A 254 -15.65 -9.82 9.80
C VAL A 254 -16.78 -10.68 10.39
N MET A 255 -16.80 -11.97 10.06
CA MET A 255 -17.83 -12.92 10.53
C MET A 255 -17.58 -13.43 11.94
N ARG A 256 -16.41 -13.19 12.51
CA ARG A 256 -16.05 -13.59 13.87
C ARG A 256 -17.01 -12.93 14.87
N ARG A 257 -17.65 -13.72 15.73
CA ARG A 257 -18.49 -13.25 16.85
C ARG A 257 -17.64 -13.19 18.11
N ASP A 258 -17.71 -12.09 18.85
CA ASP A 258 -17.14 -12.05 20.20
C ASP A 258 -17.99 -12.92 21.13
N ARG A 259 -17.35 -13.91 21.74
CA ARG A 259 -17.98 -14.74 22.79
C ARG A 259 -18.38 -13.94 24.04
N THR A 260 -17.77 -12.76 24.22
CA THR A 260 -17.99 -11.89 25.39
C THR A 260 -19.34 -11.16 25.35
N ILE A 261 -19.83 -10.79 24.19
CA ILE A 261 -21.15 -10.10 24.04
C ILE A 261 -22.31 -11.06 24.28
N ALA A 262 -22.10 -12.36 24.04
CA ALA A 262 -23.13 -13.37 24.25
C ALA A 262 -23.36 -13.72 25.75
N GLN A 263 -22.43 -13.35 26.63
CA GLN A 263 -22.58 -13.61 28.08
C GLN A 263 -23.26 -12.47 28.86
N GLU A 264 -23.35 -11.27 28.30
CA GLU A 264 -24.07 -10.14 28.91
C GLU A 264 -25.56 -10.08 28.50
N SER A 265 -26.01 -10.95 27.61
CA SER A 265 -27.42 -11.01 27.13
C SER A 265 -28.22 -12.16 27.78
N HIS A 266 -27.69 -12.83 28.77
CA HIS A 266 -28.33 -13.81 29.63
C HIS A 266 -28.19 -13.41 31.10
#